data_d6705b1a6f0f17523ed33e05bb69812e
#
_entry.id   d6705b1a6f0f17523ed33e05bb69812e
#
_cell.length_a   1.000
_cell.length_b   1.000
_cell.length_c   1.000
_cell.angle_alpha   90.00
_cell.angle_beta   90.00
_cell.angle_gamma   90.00
#
_symmetry.space_group_name_H-M   'P 1'
#
loop_
_entity.id
_entity.type
_entity.pdbx_description
1 polymer ?
#
loop_
_entity_poly.entity_id
_entity_poly.type
_entity_poly.pdbx_seq_one_letter_code
_entity_poly.pdbx_strand_id
1 'polypeptide(L)'
;MDILGTIGTAMSGQGNGKRMFGVGLLTVLMMSAAGCTELMEEVNNALEELDIDFYLGTTSNVTLEIYHGESLASATANYTITIELDHVLAPLHADNFRTHAIDGNYNNVTFHRIIDDFMIQGGDFTNGDGTGGHAAKWYGICNGLATDLSECSSELDYNVPDEADNGLKHYSCTISMAKLNYPDTGGSQFFLVPEDSTPDHLDGVHT
;
A
#
# COMPACT_ATOMS: atom_id res chain seq x y z
N MET A 1 13.35 16.25 -18.55
CA MET A 1 13.97 16.59 -17.25
C MET A 1 13.96 15.31 -16.47
N ASP A 2 15.09 14.58 -16.50
CA ASP A 2 15.13 13.24 -15.93
C ASP A 2 15.30 13.35 -14.41
N ILE A 3 14.21 13.15 -13.68
CA ILE A 3 14.26 13.02 -12.22
C ILE A 3 14.36 11.54 -11.92
N LEU A 4 15.57 11.04 -11.78
CA LEU A 4 15.84 9.75 -11.17
C LEU A 4 15.76 9.94 -9.65
N GLY A 5 14.60 9.67 -9.09
CA GLY A 5 14.40 9.64 -7.64
C GLY A 5 14.62 8.22 -7.11
N THR A 6 15.61 8.02 -6.27
CA THR A 6 15.76 6.76 -5.52
C THR A 6 14.96 6.88 -4.22
N ILE A 7 14.04 5.98 -3.98
CA ILE A 7 13.26 5.93 -2.75
C ILE A 7 14.03 5.07 -1.73
N GLY A 8 14.38 5.66 -0.59
CA GLY A 8 14.87 4.90 0.56
C GLY A 8 13.80 4.97 1.64
N THR A 9 13.33 3.84 2.16
CA THR A 9 12.35 3.82 3.24
C THR A 9 13.04 3.68 4.59
N ALA A 10 12.85 4.66 5.47
CA ALA A 10 13.20 4.55 6.88
C ALA A 10 11.88 4.47 7.68
N MET A 11 11.68 3.38 8.42
CA MET A 11 10.50 3.23 9.27
C MET A 11 10.80 3.75 10.68
N SER A 12 10.10 4.79 11.11
CA SER A 12 10.00 5.15 12.52
C SER A 12 8.59 4.81 13.01
N GLY A 13 8.40 3.57 13.46
CA GLY A 13 7.17 3.14 14.10
C GLY A 13 7.33 3.21 15.62
N GLN A 14 6.71 4.17 16.29
CA GLN A 14 6.35 4.04 17.69
C GLN A 14 4.85 3.70 17.76
N GLY A 15 4.55 2.43 17.96
CA GLY A 15 3.21 1.97 18.24
C GLY A 15 3.25 0.57 18.81
N ASN A 16 2.96 0.42 20.10
CA ASN A 16 2.65 -0.88 20.71
C ASN A 16 1.32 -1.39 20.13
N GLY A 17 1.36 -2.00 18.96
CA GLY A 17 0.21 -2.62 18.33
C GLY A 17 0.29 -4.15 18.39
N LYS A 18 -0.70 -4.76 19.01
CA LYS A 18 -0.91 -6.21 18.98
C LYS A 18 -1.61 -6.58 17.68
N ARG A 19 -1.25 -7.74 17.13
CA ARG A 19 -1.72 -8.31 15.87
C ARG A 19 -3.16 -8.84 15.98
N MET A 20 -4.01 -8.68 14.98
CA MET A 20 -5.33 -9.35 14.86
C MET A 20 -5.84 -9.44 13.41
N PHE A 21 -6.66 -10.41 13.16
CA PHE A 21 -7.19 -10.94 11.89
C PHE A 21 -8.55 -10.43 11.43
N GLY A 22 -8.78 -10.53 10.13
CA GLY A 22 -10.11 -10.48 9.58
C GLY A 22 -10.57 -11.81 8.98
N VAL A 23 -11.58 -12.39 9.58
CA VAL A 23 -12.51 -13.30 8.94
C VAL A 23 -13.90 -12.83 9.31
N GLY A 24 -14.72 -12.57 8.31
CA GLY A 24 -16.17 -12.42 8.31
C GLY A 24 -16.85 -11.88 9.56
N LEU A 25 -17.58 -10.81 9.36
CA LEU A 25 -18.67 -10.30 10.20
C LEU A 25 -18.71 -10.81 11.65
N LEU A 26 -17.89 -10.24 12.52
CA LEU A 26 -18.03 -10.46 13.95
C LEU A 26 -19.06 -9.48 14.48
N THR A 27 -20.29 -9.96 14.68
CA THR A 27 -21.28 -9.27 15.51
C THR A 27 -20.72 -9.17 16.92
N VAL A 28 -20.23 -7.99 17.29
CA VAL A 28 -19.79 -7.74 18.68
C VAL A 28 -21.02 -7.76 19.57
N LEU A 29 -21.29 -8.91 20.17
CA LEU A 29 -22.16 -8.99 21.35
C LEU A 29 -21.32 -8.43 22.51
N MET A 30 -21.87 -7.45 23.25
CA MET A 30 -21.26 -6.96 24.48
C MET A 30 -21.21 -8.09 25.51
N MET A 31 -20.07 -8.74 25.60
CA MET A 31 -19.76 -9.73 26.64
C MET A 31 -19.02 -9.03 27.81
N SER A 32 -19.12 -9.62 29.00
CA SER A 32 -18.40 -9.14 30.19
C SER A 32 -16.88 -9.11 29.94
N ALA A 33 -16.16 -8.22 30.59
CA ALA A 33 -14.74 -7.99 30.37
C ALA A 33 -13.84 -9.27 30.44
N ALA A 34 -14.25 -10.30 31.16
CA ALA A 34 -13.55 -11.59 31.24
C ALA A 34 -13.72 -12.44 29.96
N GLY A 35 -14.91 -12.42 29.34
CA GLY A 35 -15.14 -13.15 28.09
C GLY A 35 -14.49 -12.49 26.86
N CYS A 36 -14.22 -11.17 26.91
CA CYS A 36 -13.48 -10.48 25.86
C CYS A 36 -11.99 -10.88 25.82
N THR A 37 -11.38 -11.13 26.96
CA THR A 37 -9.94 -11.52 27.03
C THR A 37 -9.72 -12.93 26.51
N GLU A 38 -10.58 -13.88 26.83
CA GLU A 38 -10.51 -15.27 26.33
C GLU A 38 -10.75 -15.32 24.80
N LEU A 39 -11.76 -14.61 24.31
CA LEU A 39 -12.04 -14.55 22.88
C LEU A 39 -10.89 -13.89 22.10
N MET A 40 -10.28 -12.85 22.66
CA MET A 40 -9.13 -12.18 22.04
C MET A 40 -7.90 -13.08 22.00
N GLU A 41 -7.70 -13.93 23.01
CA GLU A 41 -6.60 -14.88 23.05
C GLU A 41 -6.82 -16.03 22.03
N GLU A 42 -8.04 -16.53 21.91
CA GLU A 42 -8.40 -17.56 20.91
C GLU A 42 -8.30 -17.02 19.48
N VAL A 43 -8.72 -15.79 19.27
CA VAL A 43 -8.53 -15.07 18.00
C VAL A 43 -7.04 -14.85 17.72
N ASN A 44 -6.23 -14.39 18.65
CA ASN A 44 -4.79 -14.20 18.44
C ASN A 44 -4.09 -15.54 18.11
N ASN A 45 -4.44 -16.63 18.78
CA ASN A 45 -3.85 -17.95 18.51
C ASN A 45 -4.24 -18.48 17.11
N ALA A 46 -5.51 -18.33 16.72
CA ALA A 46 -5.95 -18.68 15.36
C ALA A 46 -5.26 -17.85 14.28
N LEU A 47 -4.77 -16.69 14.65
CA LEU A 47 -4.12 -15.73 13.79
C LEU A 47 -2.63 -16.01 13.64
N GLU A 48 -1.96 -16.45 14.67
CA GLU A 48 -0.58 -16.95 14.60
C GLU A 48 -0.49 -18.22 13.75
N GLU A 49 -1.51 -19.09 13.77
CA GLU A 49 -1.57 -20.29 12.93
C GLU A 49 -1.70 -19.99 11.42
N LEU A 50 -2.21 -18.83 11.05
CA LEU A 50 -2.43 -18.46 9.65
C LEU A 50 -1.30 -17.59 9.06
N ASP A 51 -0.28 -17.22 9.87
CA ASP A 51 0.88 -16.40 9.46
C ASP A 51 0.51 -15.11 8.70
N ILE A 52 -0.62 -14.50 9.10
CA ILE A 52 -1.06 -13.22 8.53
C ILE A 52 -0.75 -12.09 9.52
N ASP A 53 0.09 -11.17 9.15
CA ASP A 53 0.37 -9.94 9.90
C ASP A 53 -0.61 -8.85 9.44
N PHE A 54 -1.64 -8.58 10.26
CA PHE A 54 -2.63 -7.55 9.97
C PHE A 54 -2.49 -6.37 10.93
N TYR A 55 -2.33 -5.17 10.40
CA TYR A 55 -2.21 -3.97 11.22
C TYR A 55 -3.58 -3.47 11.70
N LEU A 56 -3.74 -3.31 13.02
CA LEU A 56 -5.00 -2.87 13.64
C LEU A 56 -5.07 -1.39 14.01
N GLY A 57 -4.05 -0.63 13.70
CA GLY A 57 -4.16 0.82 13.83
C GLY A 57 -5.17 1.37 12.83
N THR A 58 -5.78 2.50 13.15
CA THR A 58 -6.63 3.21 12.18
C THR A 58 -5.79 3.88 11.09
N THR A 59 -4.56 4.28 11.42
CA THR A 59 -3.58 4.86 10.48
C THR A 59 -2.17 4.37 10.79
N SER A 60 -1.30 4.36 9.79
CA SER A 60 0.13 4.15 9.95
C SER A 60 0.93 5.09 9.04
N ASN A 61 2.16 5.40 9.44
CA ASN A 61 3.03 6.30 8.70
C ASN A 61 4.14 5.53 7.99
N VAL A 62 4.36 5.87 6.72
CA VAL A 62 5.53 5.47 5.94
C VAL A 62 6.29 6.73 5.53
N THR A 63 7.60 6.72 5.73
CA THR A 63 8.47 7.82 5.31
C THR A 63 9.21 7.45 4.04
N LEU A 64 9.09 8.25 3.00
CA LEU A 64 9.86 8.16 1.77
C LEU A 64 11.02 9.15 1.82
N GLU A 65 12.24 8.67 1.63
CA GLU A 65 13.42 9.50 1.35
C GLU A 65 13.66 9.51 -0.15
N ILE A 66 13.57 10.68 -0.75
CA ILE A 66 13.64 10.87 -2.20
C ILE A 66 14.92 11.61 -2.53
N TYR A 67 15.69 11.10 -3.46
CA TYR A 67 16.95 11.66 -3.90
C TYR A 67 16.86 12.10 -5.36
N HIS A 68 17.23 13.33 -5.62
CA HIS A 68 17.27 13.88 -6.98
C HIS A 68 18.68 13.85 -7.54
N GLY A 69 18.90 13.08 -8.59
CA GLY A 69 20.21 12.92 -9.25
C GLY A 69 20.30 11.65 -10.08
N GLU A 70 21.41 11.44 -10.74
CA GLU A 70 21.67 10.23 -11.56
C GLU A 70 21.84 8.96 -10.71
N SER A 71 22.23 9.11 -9.46
CA SER A 71 22.38 8.04 -8.49
C SER A 71 22.32 8.57 -7.07
N LEU A 72 22.13 7.71 -6.08
CA LEU A 72 22.19 8.07 -4.67
C LEU A 72 23.51 8.77 -4.29
N ALA A 73 24.63 8.30 -4.84
CA ALA A 73 25.97 8.85 -4.55
C ALA A 73 26.19 10.23 -5.19
N SER A 74 25.48 10.56 -6.27
CA SER A 74 25.58 11.82 -7.01
C SER A 74 24.35 12.71 -6.82
N ALA A 75 23.50 12.41 -5.84
CA ALA A 75 22.31 13.19 -5.56
C ALA A 75 22.64 14.66 -5.26
N THR A 76 21.95 15.55 -5.92
CA THR A 76 22.09 17.01 -5.75
C THR A 76 21.10 17.60 -4.78
N ALA A 77 20.03 16.88 -4.47
CA ALA A 77 19.04 17.22 -3.46
C ALA A 77 18.40 15.96 -2.88
N ASN A 78 17.85 16.08 -1.66
CA ASN A 78 17.06 15.05 -1.01
C ASN A 78 15.80 15.68 -0.40
N TYR A 79 14.75 14.90 -0.36
CA TYR A 79 13.43 15.29 0.18
C TYR A 79 12.90 14.16 1.04
N THR A 80 12.13 14.51 2.06
CA THR A 80 11.44 13.55 2.92
C THR A 80 9.94 13.80 2.85
N ILE A 81 9.18 12.77 2.55
CA ILE A 81 7.72 12.78 2.55
C ILE A 81 7.23 11.75 3.58
N THR A 82 6.34 12.17 4.46
CA THR A 82 5.65 11.26 5.37
C THR A 82 4.24 11.03 4.83
N ILE A 83 3.91 9.77 4.60
CA ILE A 83 2.60 9.31 4.12
C ILE A 83 1.86 8.71 5.30
N GLU A 84 0.66 9.20 5.57
CA GLU A 84 -0.28 8.57 6.49
C GLU A 84 -1.21 7.66 5.67
N LEU A 85 -1.21 6.38 5.99
CA LEU A 85 -2.03 5.35 5.36
C LEU A 85 -3.30 5.13 6.18
N ASP A 86 -4.47 5.18 5.55
CA ASP A 86 -5.76 4.97 6.19
C ASP A 86 -6.16 3.50 6.11
N HIS A 87 -6.08 2.80 7.25
CA HIS A 87 -6.45 1.38 7.37
C HIS A 87 -7.94 1.14 7.60
N VAL A 88 -8.75 2.20 7.66
CA VAL A 88 -10.21 2.10 7.81
C VAL A 88 -10.90 2.20 6.46
N LEU A 89 -10.49 3.18 5.64
CA LEU A 89 -11.11 3.47 4.34
C LEU A 89 -10.45 2.71 3.18
N ALA A 90 -9.17 2.35 3.29
CA ALA A 90 -8.44 1.58 2.29
C ALA A 90 -7.55 0.50 2.95
N PRO A 91 -8.13 -0.45 3.71
CA PRO A 91 -7.37 -1.39 4.54
C PRO A 91 -6.40 -2.27 3.73
N LEU A 92 -6.79 -2.78 2.57
CA LEU A 92 -5.97 -3.67 1.78
C LEU A 92 -4.84 -2.91 1.08
N HIS A 93 -5.12 -1.73 0.54
CA HIS A 93 -4.11 -0.88 -0.09
C HIS A 93 -3.11 -0.34 0.92
N ALA A 94 -3.58 0.09 2.09
CA ALA A 94 -2.72 0.55 3.18
C ALA A 94 -1.81 -0.58 3.70
N ASP A 95 -2.35 -1.80 3.87
CA ASP A 95 -1.59 -2.98 4.25
C ASP A 95 -0.56 -3.37 3.18
N ASN A 96 -0.95 -3.38 1.92
CA ASN A 96 -0.08 -3.69 0.79
C ASN A 96 1.10 -2.70 0.70
N PHE A 97 0.82 -1.40 0.73
CA PHE A 97 1.87 -0.37 0.69
C PHE A 97 2.80 -0.45 1.88
N ARG A 98 2.24 -0.61 3.09
CA ARG A 98 3.00 -0.79 4.31
C ARG A 98 3.89 -2.03 4.27
N THR A 99 3.38 -3.16 3.79
CA THR A 99 4.13 -4.41 3.68
C THR A 99 5.30 -4.25 2.72
N HIS A 100 5.10 -3.69 1.54
CA HIS A 100 6.19 -3.38 0.61
C HIS A 100 7.26 -2.47 1.22
N ALA A 101 6.85 -1.49 2.03
CA ALA A 101 7.79 -0.60 2.73
C ALA A 101 8.61 -1.35 3.79
N ILE A 102 7.97 -2.25 4.57
CA ILE A 102 8.64 -3.09 5.59
C ILE A 102 9.64 -4.05 4.93
N ASP A 103 9.23 -4.68 3.84
CA ASP A 103 10.07 -5.64 3.10
C ASP A 103 11.21 -4.97 2.34
N GLY A 104 11.21 -3.62 2.28
CA GLY A 104 12.22 -2.85 1.58
C GLY A 104 12.08 -2.88 0.07
N ASN A 105 10.96 -3.31 -0.47
CA ASN A 105 10.72 -3.38 -1.91
C ASN A 105 10.75 -2.00 -2.58
N TYR A 106 10.45 -0.94 -1.84
CA TYR A 106 10.54 0.43 -2.35
C TYR A 106 11.96 1.04 -2.24
N ASN A 107 12.94 0.32 -1.68
CA ASN A 107 14.30 0.82 -1.61
C ASN A 107 14.96 0.81 -2.99
N ASN A 108 15.58 1.94 -3.36
CA ASN A 108 16.23 2.16 -4.66
C ASN A 108 15.30 2.05 -5.88
N VAL A 109 14.02 2.28 -5.70
CA VAL A 109 13.02 2.36 -6.77
C VAL A 109 12.95 3.79 -7.30
N THR A 110 12.73 3.94 -8.59
CA THR A 110 12.64 5.24 -9.26
C THR A 110 11.21 5.70 -9.47
N PHE A 111 11.03 7.01 -9.55
CA PHE A 111 9.82 7.58 -10.14
C PHE A 111 9.98 7.53 -11.67
N HIS A 112 9.40 6.53 -12.30
CA HIS A 112 9.58 6.25 -13.73
C HIS A 112 8.66 7.09 -14.63
N ARG A 113 7.65 7.79 -14.04
CA ARG A 113 6.71 8.62 -14.80
C ARG A 113 6.33 9.85 -13.99
N ILE A 114 6.63 11.02 -14.55
CA ILE A 114 6.32 12.32 -13.94
C ILE A 114 5.58 13.13 -14.99
N ILE A 115 4.38 13.60 -14.66
CA ILE A 115 3.58 14.46 -15.52
C ILE A 115 3.25 15.72 -14.74
N ASP A 116 3.65 16.85 -15.28
CA ASP A 116 3.39 18.18 -14.73
C ASP A 116 1.88 18.41 -14.61
N ASP A 117 1.46 19.12 -13.56
CA ASP A 117 0.05 19.37 -13.24
C ASP A 117 -0.82 18.10 -13.07
N PHE A 118 -0.21 16.91 -12.91
CA PHE A 118 -0.96 15.67 -12.76
C PHE A 118 -0.44 14.79 -11.63
N MET A 119 0.66 14.03 -11.82
CA MET A 119 1.12 13.07 -10.82
C MET A 119 2.58 12.66 -10.99
N ILE A 120 3.13 12.08 -9.91
CA ILE A 120 4.48 11.51 -9.85
C ILE A 120 4.34 10.02 -9.50
N GLN A 121 4.61 9.13 -10.46
CA GLN A 121 4.39 7.68 -10.33
C GLN A 121 5.71 6.94 -10.13
N GLY A 122 5.70 6.02 -9.16
CA GLY A 122 6.79 5.13 -8.84
C GLY A 122 6.30 3.78 -8.31
N GLY A 123 7.16 3.07 -7.59
CA GLY A 123 6.78 1.82 -6.92
C GLY A 123 6.90 0.55 -7.78
N ASP A 124 7.45 0.63 -8.98
CA ASP A 124 7.80 -0.55 -9.76
C ASP A 124 9.17 -1.08 -9.32
N PHE A 125 9.15 -1.96 -8.32
CA PHE A 125 10.37 -2.54 -7.76
C PHE A 125 10.91 -3.73 -8.55
N THR A 126 10.18 -4.23 -9.54
CA THR A 126 10.62 -5.37 -10.36
C THR A 126 11.33 -4.95 -11.63
N ASN A 127 10.77 -4.02 -12.39
CA ASN A 127 11.30 -3.60 -13.68
C ASN A 127 11.79 -2.13 -13.68
N GLY A 128 11.22 -1.28 -12.84
CA GLY A 128 11.62 0.13 -12.72
C GLY A 128 11.14 1.05 -13.85
N ASP A 129 10.34 0.55 -14.79
CA ASP A 129 9.88 1.25 -15.99
C ASP A 129 8.35 1.41 -16.07
N GLY A 130 7.63 0.92 -15.07
CA GLY A 130 6.17 0.97 -14.99
C GLY A 130 5.47 -0.28 -15.53
N THR A 131 6.21 -1.29 -15.98
CA THR A 131 5.64 -2.54 -16.51
C THR A 131 5.56 -3.66 -15.48
N GLY A 132 6.16 -3.47 -14.31
CA GLY A 132 6.26 -4.47 -13.26
C GLY A 132 5.55 -4.08 -11.98
N GLY A 133 5.94 -4.74 -10.89
CA GLY A 133 5.32 -4.60 -9.57
C GLY A 133 4.10 -5.49 -9.40
N HIS A 134 3.95 -6.04 -8.22
CA HIS A 134 2.84 -6.93 -7.85
C HIS A 134 2.43 -6.64 -6.40
N ALA A 135 1.31 -7.20 -5.93
CA ALA A 135 0.90 -7.05 -4.54
C ALA A 135 1.87 -7.77 -3.59
N ALA A 136 2.02 -7.25 -2.37
CA ALA A 136 2.97 -7.75 -1.38
C ALA A 136 2.66 -9.17 -0.90
N LYS A 137 1.39 -9.54 -0.97
CA LYS A 137 0.90 -10.88 -0.60
C LYS A 137 -0.39 -11.20 -1.35
N TRP A 138 -0.94 -12.38 -1.10
CA TRP A 138 -2.21 -12.80 -1.65
C TRP A 138 -3.39 -12.03 -1.04
N TYR A 139 -4.15 -11.33 -1.89
CA TYR A 139 -5.40 -10.62 -1.52
C TYR A 139 -6.63 -11.17 -2.24
N GLY A 140 -6.55 -12.38 -2.80
CA GLY A 140 -7.68 -13.01 -3.52
C GLY A 140 -7.76 -12.67 -5.00
N ILE A 141 -6.82 -11.92 -5.55
CA ILE A 141 -6.81 -11.47 -6.94
C ILE A 141 -5.52 -11.91 -7.64
N CYS A 142 -5.66 -12.50 -8.81
CA CYS A 142 -4.57 -12.88 -9.70
C CYS A 142 -4.85 -12.37 -11.11
N ASN A 143 -3.94 -11.57 -11.68
CA ASN A 143 -4.11 -10.95 -12.99
C ASN A 143 -5.45 -10.20 -13.16
N GLY A 144 -5.89 -9.48 -12.11
CA GLY A 144 -7.15 -8.75 -12.10
C GLY A 144 -8.41 -9.62 -11.96
N LEU A 145 -8.27 -10.90 -11.65
CA LEU A 145 -9.39 -11.84 -11.50
C LEU A 145 -9.41 -12.44 -10.11
N ALA A 146 -10.59 -12.44 -9.47
CA ALA A 146 -10.80 -13.16 -8.22
C ALA A 146 -10.61 -14.68 -8.45
N THR A 147 -9.73 -15.31 -7.69
CA THR A 147 -9.41 -16.73 -7.83
C THR A 147 -8.91 -17.31 -6.51
N ASP A 148 -8.73 -18.62 -6.46
CA ASP A 148 -8.08 -19.28 -5.34
C ASP A 148 -6.54 -19.22 -5.48
N LEU A 149 -5.83 -19.16 -4.35
CA LEU A 149 -4.37 -19.10 -4.35
C LEU A 149 -3.72 -20.24 -5.18
N SER A 150 -4.32 -21.44 -5.13
CA SER A 150 -3.83 -22.61 -5.87
C SER A 150 -3.94 -22.48 -7.39
N GLU A 151 -4.73 -21.54 -7.88
CA GLU A 151 -4.95 -21.28 -9.31
C GLU A 151 -4.08 -20.12 -9.82
N CYS A 152 -3.49 -19.32 -8.92
CA CYS A 152 -2.56 -18.28 -9.30
C CYS A 152 -1.16 -18.85 -9.54
N SER A 153 -0.63 -18.62 -10.73
CA SER A 153 0.59 -19.28 -11.20
C SER A 153 1.86 -18.70 -10.59
N SER A 154 1.83 -17.48 -10.14
CA SER A 154 3.00 -16.74 -9.65
C SER A 154 2.60 -15.61 -8.69
N GLU A 155 3.44 -15.34 -7.70
CA GLU A 155 3.32 -14.14 -6.86
C GLU A 155 3.45 -12.84 -7.66
N LEU A 156 4.12 -12.87 -8.81
CA LEU A 156 4.22 -11.74 -9.72
C LEU A 156 2.88 -11.34 -10.34
N ASP A 157 1.89 -12.22 -10.27
CA ASP A 157 0.52 -12.03 -10.77
C ASP A 157 -0.46 -11.55 -9.67
N TYR A 158 0.02 -11.39 -8.43
CA TYR A 158 -0.82 -10.94 -7.31
C TYR A 158 -1.23 -9.48 -7.48
N ASN A 159 -2.50 -9.21 -7.25
CA ASN A 159 -3.07 -7.87 -7.25
C ASN A 159 -3.86 -7.59 -5.97
N VAL A 160 -4.12 -6.30 -5.73
CA VAL A 160 -4.98 -5.83 -4.65
C VAL A 160 -6.36 -5.51 -5.21
N PRO A 161 -7.46 -5.97 -4.59
CA PRO A 161 -8.81 -5.56 -4.97
C PRO A 161 -8.97 -4.04 -4.83
N ASP A 162 -9.69 -3.42 -5.75
CA ASP A 162 -9.99 -1.99 -5.68
C ASP A 162 -10.81 -1.65 -4.43
N GLU A 163 -10.45 -0.57 -3.74
CA GLU A 163 -11.17 0.01 -2.60
C GLU A 163 -11.59 1.46 -2.91
N ALA A 164 -11.73 1.81 -4.19
CA ALA A 164 -11.87 3.18 -4.65
C ALA A 164 -13.20 3.87 -4.27
N ASP A 165 -14.27 3.10 -4.01
CA ASP A 165 -15.57 3.64 -3.57
C ASP A 165 -15.63 3.82 -2.04
N ASN A 166 -14.63 4.47 -1.47
CA ASN A 166 -14.45 4.67 -0.03
C ASN A 166 -14.65 6.11 0.46
N GLY A 167 -14.93 7.03 -0.48
CA GLY A 167 -15.13 8.45 -0.20
C GLY A 167 -13.84 9.29 -0.16
N LEU A 168 -12.65 8.67 -0.24
CA LEU A 168 -11.39 9.39 -0.39
C LEU A 168 -11.31 10.07 -1.75
N LYS A 169 -10.53 11.14 -1.82
CA LYS A 169 -10.41 12.02 -2.99
C LYS A 169 -8.96 12.30 -3.33
N HIS A 170 -8.70 12.53 -4.61
CA HIS A 170 -7.38 12.87 -5.13
C HIS A 170 -7.09 14.38 -4.98
N TYR A 171 -7.02 14.83 -3.74
CA TYR A 171 -6.56 16.20 -3.45
C TYR A 171 -5.05 16.31 -3.57
N SER A 172 -4.55 17.53 -3.63
CA SER A 172 -3.13 17.82 -3.50
C SER A 172 -2.52 17.11 -2.28
N CYS A 173 -1.32 16.58 -2.44
CA CYS A 173 -0.57 15.86 -1.41
C CYS A 173 -1.20 14.52 -0.97
N THR A 174 -1.99 13.88 -1.82
CA THR A 174 -2.46 12.50 -1.61
C THR A 174 -1.57 11.48 -2.32
N ILE A 175 -1.60 10.24 -1.81
CA ILE A 175 -1.07 9.06 -2.49
C ILE A 175 -2.23 8.21 -2.97
N SER A 176 -2.06 7.55 -4.11
CA SER A 176 -3.05 6.63 -4.65
C SER A 176 -2.37 5.48 -5.41
N MET A 177 -3.05 4.34 -5.50
CA MET A 177 -2.56 3.15 -6.20
C MET A 177 -2.67 3.33 -7.70
N ALA A 178 -1.56 3.10 -8.40
CA ALA A 178 -1.56 2.97 -9.86
C ALA A 178 -2.05 1.57 -10.27
N LYS A 179 -2.88 1.51 -11.30
CA LYS A 179 -3.41 0.26 -11.85
C LYS A 179 -3.65 0.37 -13.35
N LEU A 180 -3.93 -0.75 -14.01
CA LEU A 180 -4.37 -0.77 -15.38
C LEU A 180 -5.80 -0.20 -15.52
N ASN A 181 -6.29 -0.06 -16.77
CA ASN A 181 -7.66 0.42 -17.03
C ASN A 181 -8.76 -0.59 -16.63
N TYR A 182 -8.41 -1.65 -15.94
CA TYR A 182 -9.31 -2.69 -15.44
C TYR A 182 -9.34 -2.64 -13.91
N PRO A 183 -10.47 -3.03 -13.28
CA PRO A 183 -10.54 -3.15 -11.84
C PRO A 183 -9.57 -4.23 -11.33
N ASP A 184 -9.23 -4.14 -10.05
CA ASP A 184 -8.48 -5.14 -9.31
C ASP A 184 -7.10 -5.48 -9.90
N THR A 185 -6.44 -4.49 -10.52
CA THR A 185 -5.10 -4.65 -11.13
C THR A 185 -4.01 -3.84 -10.43
N GLY A 186 -4.30 -3.30 -9.25
CA GLY A 186 -3.30 -2.67 -8.39
C GLY A 186 -2.24 -3.67 -7.93
N GLY A 187 -0.98 -3.26 -7.96
CA GLY A 187 0.15 -4.06 -7.48
C GLY A 187 0.95 -3.31 -6.42
N SER A 188 2.17 -2.91 -6.75
CA SER A 188 3.03 -2.09 -5.89
C SER A 188 3.13 -0.64 -6.34
N GLN A 189 2.78 -0.33 -7.60
CA GLN A 189 2.96 1.01 -8.13
C GLN A 189 1.96 1.99 -7.53
N PHE A 190 2.43 3.17 -7.22
CA PHE A 190 1.65 4.26 -6.66
C PHE A 190 1.96 5.56 -7.35
N PHE A 191 1.13 6.55 -7.16
CA PHE A 191 1.42 7.92 -7.56
C PHE A 191 1.13 8.91 -6.44
N LEU A 192 1.91 9.98 -6.44
CA LEU A 192 1.74 11.13 -5.57
C LEU A 192 1.07 12.25 -6.37
N VAL A 193 0.11 12.92 -5.78
CA VAL A 193 -0.56 14.09 -6.36
C VAL A 193 0.20 15.35 -5.89
N PRO A 194 0.83 16.12 -6.80
CA PRO A 194 1.52 17.36 -6.45
C PRO A 194 0.57 18.43 -5.90
N GLU A 195 1.16 19.47 -5.27
CA GLU A 195 0.40 20.55 -4.64
C GLU A 195 -0.48 21.33 -5.63
N ASP A 196 -0.06 21.41 -6.88
CA ASP A 196 -0.73 22.13 -7.97
C ASP A 196 -1.68 21.26 -8.81
N SER A 197 -1.95 20.02 -8.39
CA SER A 197 -2.81 19.07 -9.08
C SER A 197 -4.03 18.68 -8.25
N THR A 198 -5.15 18.45 -8.96
CA THR A 198 -6.40 17.91 -8.40
C THR A 198 -7.07 16.99 -9.43
N PRO A 199 -6.57 15.77 -9.64
CA PRO A 199 -7.07 14.86 -10.66
C PRO A 199 -8.38 14.17 -10.23
N ASP A 200 -9.44 14.96 -10.01
CA ASP A 200 -10.76 14.54 -9.53
C ASP A 200 -11.45 13.49 -10.41
N HIS A 201 -11.02 13.37 -11.68
CA HIS A 201 -11.50 12.32 -12.58
C HIS A 201 -11.06 10.89 -12.17
N LEU A 202 -10.13 10.77 -11.22
CA LEU A 202 -9.67 9.49 -10.66
C LEU A 202 -10.48 9.08 -9.42
N ASP A 203 -11.29 9.97 -8.87
CA ASP A 203 -12.12 9.71 -7.69
C ASP A 203 -13.10 8.57 -7.94
N GLY A 204 -13.13 7.60 -7.04
CA GLY A 204 -13.93 6.38 -7.20
C GLY A 204 -13.42 5.41 -8.28
N VAL A 205 -12.23 5.66 -8.85
CA VAL A 205 -11.58 4.80 -9.85
C VAL A 205 -10.28 4.20 -9.34
N HIS A 206 -9.47 5.01 -8.67
CA HIS A 206 -8.22 4.60 -8.02
C HIS A 206 -8.37 4.69 -6.49
N THR A 207 -7.68 3.80 -5.78
CA THR A 207 -7.64 3.78 -4.30
C THR A 207 -6.45 4.55 -3.81
#